data_88ee3a15ab1de5190e9f196ba22b960d
#
_entry.id   88ee3a15ab1de5190e9f196ba22b960d
#
_cell.length_a   1.000
_cell.length_b   1.000
_cell.length_c   1.000
_cell.angle_alpha   90.00
_cell.angle_beta   90.00
_cell.angle_gamma   90.00
#
_symmetry.space_group_name_H-M   'P 1'
#
loop_
_entity.id
_entity.type
_entity.pdbx_description
1 polymer ?
#
loop_
_entity_poly.entity_id
_entity_poly.type
_entity_poly.pdbx_seq_one_letter_code
_entity_poly.pdbx_strand_id
1 'polypeptide(L)'
;SIDIFTGKKQGHVYSRYGNPTVDTVSQKLAELEAYNTGLPAYGFLTSSGMSAISTVVLSTLKSGDSILTQSDLYGGTTEMFTKIISQSGIKTIFTDLTVTDQVEYILQTNRTIKLLYFETPANPTMRCIDIHHMARLAKKYGVVTCVDNTFCTPIIQQPLAMGVDIVIHSTTKYLNGHGNSIAGVIIGHD
;
A
#
# COMPACT_ATOMS: atom_id res chain seq x y z
N SER A 1 19.25 9.97 -26.04
CA SER A 1 20.19 9.39 -27.00
C SER A 1 19.68 8.02 -27.46
N ILE A 2 20.08 7.56 -28.62
CA ILE A 2 19.71 6.25 -29.17
C ILE A 2 20.14 5.12 -28.21
N ASP A 3 21.30 5.25 -27.60
CA ASP A 3 21.82 4.24 -26.67
C ASP A 3 20.96 4.07 -25.40
N ILE A 4 20.35 5.13 -24.91
CA ILE A 4 19.39 5.04 -23.80
C ILE A 4 18.10 4.37 -24.27
N PHE A 5 17.60 4.77 -25.44
CA PHE A 5 16.38 4.20 -26.01
C PHE A 5 16.51 2.69 -26.30
N THR A 6 17.70 2.25 -26.72
CA THR A 6 18.02 0.84 -27.01
C THR A 6 18.47 0.05 -25.78
N GLY A 7 18.49 0.65 -24.59
CA GLY A 7 18.89 0.00 -23.33
C GLY A 7 20.41 -0.24 -23.19
N LYS A 8 21.23 0.28 -24.09
CA LYS A 8 22.71 0.18 -24.02
C LYS A 8 23.31 1.10 -22.96
N LYS A 9 22.58 2.13 -22.54
CA LYS A 9 22.98 3.07 -21.52
C LYS A 9 21.77 3.41 -20.62
N GLN A 10 22.00 3.49 -19.32
CA GLN A 10 20.97 3.98 -18.40
C GLN A 10 20.70 5.46 -18.62
N GLY A 11 19.44 5.87 -18.43
CA GLY A 11 19.01 7.27 -18.52
C GLY A 11 17.53 7.40 -18.84
N HIS A 12 17.06 8.65 -18.89
CA HIS A 12 15.64 8.97 -19.11
C HIS A 12 15.44 9.40 -20.57
N VAL A 13 14.40 8.87 -21.20
CA VAL A 13 14.02 9.21 -22.59
C VAL A 13 12.68 9.91 -22.63
N TYR A 14 11.72 9.43 -21.85
CA TYR A 14 10.36 9.92 -21.87
C TYR A 14 9.74 9.79 -20.48
N SER A 15 9.14 10.88 -19.96
CA SER A 15 8.71 11.00 -18.57
C SER A 15 7.71 9.94 -18.11
N ARG A 16 6.97 9.31 -19.02
CA ARG A 16 6.08 8.19 -18.67
C ARG A 16 6.83 6.92 -18.31
N TYR A 17 8.02 6.71 -18.87
CA TYR A 17 8.86 5.53 -18.58
C TYR A 17 9.82 5.77 -17.41
N GLY A 18 10.17 7.03 -17.15
CA GLY A 18 11.06 7.42 -16.07
C GLY A 18 11.31 8.93 -16.11
N ASN A 19 11.32 9.55 -14.95
CA ASN A 19 11.57 10.97 -14.80
C ASN A 19 12.50 11.19 -13.60
N PRO A 20 13.64 11.89 -13.77
CA PRO A 20 14.64 12.01 -12.69
C PRO A 20 14.08 12.61 -11.41
N THR A 21 13.17 13.59 -11.51
CA THR A 21 12.55 14.20 -10.33
C THR A 21 11.64 13.22 -9.61
N VAL A 22 10.79 12.49 -10.36
CA VAL A 22 9.88 11.48 -9.82
C VAL A 22 10.68 10.35 -9.18
N ASP A 23 11.71 9.85 -9.85
CA ASP A 23 12.55 8.75 -9.37
C ASP A 23 13.31 9.15 -8.10
N THR A 24 13.83 10.39 -8.02
CA THR A 24 14.49 10.89 -6.81
C THR A 24 13.54 10.96 -5.62
N VAL A 25 12.32 11.44 -5.81
CA VAL A 25 11.32 11.51 -4.74
C VAL A 25 10.86 10.10 -4.33
N SER A 26 10.60 9.22 -5.30
CA SER A 26 10.24 7.82 -5.04
C SER A 26 11.30 7.10 -4.21
N GLN A 27 12.56 7.23 -4.62
CA GLN A 27 13.69 6.63 -3.89
C GLN A 27 13.83 7.20 -2.48
N LYS A 28 13.70 8.52 -2.33
CA LYS A 28 13.78 9.17 -1.01
C LYS A 28 12.71 8.67 -0.04
N LEU A 29 11.48 8.52 -0.51
CA LEU A 29 10.38 8.02 0.31
C LEU A 29 10.57 6.53 0.64
N ALA A 30 11.07 5.74 -0.29
CA ALA A 30 11.40 4.34 -0.06
C ALA A 30 12.51 4.18 1.00
N GLU A 31 13.57 4.98 0.93
CA GLU A 31 14.65 4.99 1.93
C GLU A 31 14.15 5.37 3.34
N LEU A 32 13.23 6.33 3.43
CA LEU A 32 12.64 6.70 4.71
C LEU A 32 11.80 5.57 5.31
N GLU A 33 10.96 4.92 4.49
CA GLU A 33 10.09 3.83 4.94
C GLU A 33 10.90 2.58 5.31
N ALA A 34 12.00 2.32 4.62
CA ALA A 34 12.86 1.16 4.85
C ALA A 34 14.02 1.39 5.82
N TYR A 35 14.13 2.59 6.43
CA TYR A 35 15.31 2.99 7.22
C TYR A 35 15.72 1.98 8.29
N ASN A 36 14.76 1.35 8.96
CA ASN A 36 15.01 0.36 10.02
C ASN A 36 14.98 -1.09 9.54
N THR A 37 14.80 -1.36 8.25
CA THR A 37 14.73 -2.74 7.73
C THR A 37 16.08 -3.35 7.47
N GLY A 38 17.08 -2.53 7.18
CA GLY A 38 18.39 -2.97 6.66
C GLY A 38 18.32 -3.57 5.24
N LEU A 39 17.18 -3.48 4.57
CA LEU A 39 16.95 -3.99 3.22
C LEU A 39 16.61 -2.84 2.25
N PRO A 40 16.99 -2.96 0.97
CA PRO A 40 16.57 -1.99 -0.04
C PRO A 40 15.05 -2.02 -0.23
N ALA A 41 14.46 -0.86 -0.43
CA ALA A 41 13.06 -0.72 -0.82
C ALA A 41 12.93 0.13 -2.07
N TYR A 42 11.84 -0.06 -2.77
CA TYR A 42 11.52 0.63 -4.02
C TYR A 42 10.24 1.41 -3.85
N GLY A 43 10.23 2.64 -4.36
CA GLY A 43 9.08 3.52 -4.36
C GLY A 43 8.53 3.73 -5.76
N PHE A 44 7.21 3.82 -5.86
CA PHE A 44 6.51 4.16 -7.10
C PHE A 44 5.53 5.30 -6.83
N LEU A 45 5.81 6.50 -7.36
CA LEU A 45 4.92 7.65 -7.22
C LEU A 45 3.68 7.50 -8.10
N THR A 46 2.56 7.93 -7.57
CA THR A 46 1.24 7.92 -8.22
C THR A 46 0.60 9.30 -8.16
N SER A 47 -0.45 9.53 -8.94
CA SER A 47 -1.13 10.83 -9.02
C SER A 47 -1.94 11.19 -7.76
N SER A 48 -2.20 10.24 -6.88
CA SER A 48 -2.93 10.45 -5.62
C SER A 48 -2.81 9.22 -4.70
N GLY A 49 -3.18 9.34 -3.42
CA GLY A 49 -3.31 8.18 -2.53
C GLY A 49 -4.30 7.14 -3.05
N MET A 50 -5.44 7.57 -3.61
CA MET A 50 -6.40 6.65 -4.24
C MET A 50 -5.82 5.93 -5.45
N SER A 51 -4.96 6.60 -6.23
CA SER A 51 -4.23 5.96 -7.33
C SER A 51 -3.23 4.92 -6.82
N ALA A 52 -2.57 5.17 -5.67
CA ALA A 52 -1.71 4.18 -5.03
C ALA A 52 -2.52 2.94 -4.61
N ILE A 53 -3.66 3.12 -3.92
CA ILE A 53 -4.53 2.02 -3.50
C ILE A 53 -5.02 1.22 -4.71
N SER A 54 -5.55 1.89 -5.74
CA SER A 54 -6.08 1.20 -6.93
C SER A 54 -4.99 0.43 -7.68
N THR A 55 -3.78 0.98 -7.76
CA THR A 55 -2.64 0.30 -8.38
C THR A 55 -2.28 -0.97 -7.63
N VAL A 56 -2.16 -0.92 -6.30
CA VAL A 56 -1.88 -2.11 -5.47
C VAL A 56 -2.96 -3.16 -5.67
N VAL A 57 -4.24 -2.79 -5.56
CA VAL A 57 -5.36 -3.73 -5.70
C VAL A 57 -5.37 -4.41 -7.07
N LEU A 58 -5.26 -3.61 -8.14
CA LEU A 58 -5.35 -4.13 -9.52
C LEU A 58 -4.09 -4.87 -9.97
N SER A 59 -2.94 -4.65 -9.33
CA SER A 59 -1.71 -5.39 -9.62
C SER A 59 -1.60 -6.70 -8.82
N THR A 60 -2.25 -6.78 -7.66
CA THR A 60 -2.17 -7.97 -6.78
C THR A 60 -3.33 -8.93 -6.93
N LEU A 61 -4.49 -8.44 -7.38
CA LEU A 61 -5.75 -9.20 -7.39
C LEU A 61 -6.31 -9.38 -8.79
N LYS A 62 -7.05 -10.47 -8.97
CA LYS A 62 -7.83 -10.79 -10.17
C LYS A 62 -9.27 -11.14 -9.81
N SER A 63 -10.14 -11.25 -10.80
CA SER A 63 -11.52 -11.69 -10.60
C SER A 63 -11.59 -13.02 -9.84
N GLY A 64 -12.42 -13.08 -8.83
CA GLY A 64 -12.55 -14.20 -7.88
C GLY A 64 -11.71 -14.07 -6.62
N ASP A 65 -10.72 -13.21 -6.59
CA ASP A 65 -9.95 -12.93 -5.37
C ASP A 65 -10.73 -12.02 -4.40
N SER A 66 -10.25 -11.95 -3.15
CA SER A 66 -10.86 -11.13 -2.11
C SER A 66 -9.84 -10.29 -1.35
N ILE A 67 -10.30 -9.12 -0.89
CA ILE A 67 -9.61 -8.27 0.09
C ILE A 67 -10.21 -8.54 1.47
N LEU A 68 -9.36 -8.70 2.47
CA LEU A 68 -9.75 -8.60 3.89
C LEU A 68 -9.36 -7.23 4.41
N THR A 69 -10.27 -6.54 5.10
CA THR A 69 -10.03 -5.17 5.59
C THR A 69 -10.90 -4.82 6.79
N GLN A 70 -10.57 -3.72 7.45
CA GLN A 70 -11.38 -3.11 8.51
C GLN A 70 -12.57 -2.34 7.94
N SER A 71 -13.57 -2.06 8.79
CA SER A 71 -14.76 -1.29 8.40
C SER A 71 -14.52 0.22 8.40
N ASP A 72 -13.65 0.73 9.26
CA ASP A 72 -13.32 2.13 9.42
C ASP A 72 -12.12 2.52 8.54
N LEU A 73 -12.40 2.74 7.26
CA LEU A 73 -11.47 3.21 6.25
C LEU A 73 -11.78 4.64 5.83
N TYR A 74 -10.82 5.29 5.20
CA TYR A 74 -11.09 6.51 4.45
C TYR A 74 -12.28 6.30 3.49
N GLY A 75 -13.21 7.28 3.45
CA GLY A 75 -14.45 7.14 2.68
C GLY A 75 -14.25 6.79 1.20
N GLY A 76 -13.23 7.38 0.54
CA GLY A 76 -12.87 7.05 -0.83
C GLY A 76 -12.41 5.59 -1.01
N THR A 77 -11.68 5.05 -0.04
CA THR A 77 -11.25 3.64 -0.03
C THR A 77 -12.45 2.71 0.13
N THR A 78 -13.35 3.04 1.07
CA THR A 78 -14.59 2.28 1.26
C THR A 78 -15.43 2.26 -0.02
N GLU A 79 -15.62 3.43 -0.65
CA GLU A 79 -16.37 3.52 -1.90
C GLU A 79 -15.72 2.72 -3.03
N MET A 80 -14.41 2.82 -3.19
CA MET A 80 -13.67 2.04 -4.16
C MET A 80 -13.87 0.54 -3.93
N PHE A 81 -13.71 0.07 -2.69
CA PHE A 81 -13.79 -1.35 -2.36
C PHE A 81 -15.22 -1.91 -2.49
N THR A 82 -16.24 -1.13 -2.21
CA THR A 82 -17.64 -1.59 -2.27
C THR A 82 -18.28 -1.43 -3.65
N LYS A 83 -17.93 -0.37 -4.40
CA LYS A 83 -18.66 -0.01 -5.62
C LYS A 83 -17.84 -0.20 -6.89
N ILE A 84 -16.52 0.01 -6.85
CA ILE A 84 -15.69 0.03 -8.07
C ILE A 84 -15.07 -1.33 -8.32
N ILE A 85 -14.25 -1.85 -7.39
CA ILE A 85 -13.54 -3.11 -7.62
C ILE A 85 -14.46 -4.33 -7.61
N SER A 86 -15.61 -4.24 -6.94
CA SER A 86 -16.64 -5.29 -7.00
C SER A 86 -17.12 -5.57 -8.43
N GLN A 87 -17.14 -4.55 -9.29
CA GLN A 87 -17.49 -4.71 -10.72
C GLN A 87 -16.44 -5.52 -11.49
N SER A 88 -15.20 -5.60 -11.01
CA SER A 88 -14.14 -6.44 -11.57
C SER A 88 -14.13 -7.87 -11.00
N GLY A 89 -15.15 -8.24 -10.22
CA GLY A 89 -15.27 -9.55 -9.60
C GLY A 89 -14.37 -9.77 -8.39
N ILE A 90 -13.81 -8.71 -7.81
CA ILE A 90 -13.02 -8.75 -6.56
C ILE A 90 -13.97 -8.50 -5.40
N LYS A 91 -13.94 -9.35 -4.39
CA LYS A 91 -14.79 -9.23 -3.20
C LYS A 91 -14.05 -8.53 -2.06
N THR A 92 -14.78 -7.75 -1.26
CA THR A 92 -14.26 -7.16 -0.02
C THR A 92 -14.94 -7.78 1.18
N ILE A 93 -14.14 -8.24 2.13
CA ILE A 93 -14.58 -8.82 3.40
C ILE A 93 -14.18 -7.83 4.48
N PHE A 94 -15.18 -7.23 5.12
CA PHE A 94 -14.97 -6.32 6.23
C PHE A 94 -15.04 -7.08 7.56
N THR A 95 -14.10 -6.80 8.47
CA THR A 95 -14.06 -7.38 9.81
C THR A 95 -13.38 -6.44 10.78
N ASP A 96 -13.55 -6.65 12.08
CA ASP A 96 -12.76 -5.96 13.10
C ASP A 96 -11.37 -6.61 13.18
N LEU A 97 -10.35 -5.94 12.64
CA LEU A 97 -8.98 -6.44 12.65
C LEU A 97 -8.32 -6.45 14.04
N THR A 98 -8.97 -5.87 15.06
CA THR A 98 -8.50 -5.96 16.45
C THR A 98 -8.90 -7.28 17.12
N VAL A 99 -9.86 -8.02 16.54
CA VAL A 99 -10.29 -9.34 17.01
C VAL A 99 -9.47 -10.42 16.29
N THR A 100 -8.28 -10.67 16.77
CA THR A 100 -7.24 -11.48 16.08
C THR A 100 -7.69 -12.91 15.76
N ASP A 101 -8.40 -13.56 16.67
CA ASP A 101 -8.91 -14.94 16.48
C ASP A 101 -9.93 -15.01 15.33
N GLN A 102 -10.75 -13.97 15.19
CA GLN A 102 -11.69 -13.87 14.07
C GLN A 102 -10.97 -13.65 12.75
N VAL A 103 -9.95 -12.80 12.73
CA VAL A 103 -9.11 -12.57 11.56
C VAL A 103 -8.43 -13.87 11.13
N GLU A 104 -7.84 -14.60 12.07
CA GLU A 104 -7.18 -15.86 11.80
C GLU A 104 -8.18 -16.89 11.24
N TYR A 105 -9.35 -17.03 11.84
CA TYR A 105 -10.40 -17.93 11.35
C TYR A 105 -10.83 -17.59 9.92
N ILE A 106 -11.02 -16.30 9.60
CA ILE A 106 -11.38 -15.85 8.24
C ILE A 106 -10.27 -16.20 7.24
N LEU A 107 -9.01 -15.93 7.56
CA LEU A 107 -7.87 -16.26 6.70
C LEU A 107 -7.70 -17.77 6.49
N GLN A 108 -7.94 -18.56 7.53
CA GLN A 108 -7.86 -20.01 7.47
C GLN A 108 -8.93 -20.62 6.58
N THR A 109 -10.16 -20.11 6.65
CA THR A 109 -11.34 -20.70 6.00
C THR A 109 -11.59 -20.15 4.59
N ASN A 110 -11.01 -19.00 4.24
CA ASN A 110 -11.28 -18.34 2.98
C ASN A 110 -10.02 -18.19 2.11
N ARG A 111 -9.81 -19.10 1.20
CA ARG A 111 -8.63 -19.16 0.31
C ARG A 111 -8.65 -18.15 -0.83
N THR A 112 -9.76 -17.43 -1.04
CA THR A 112 -9.84 -16.37 -2.04
C THR A 112 -9.20 -15.07 -1.57
N ILE A 113 -8.96 -14.90 -0.27
CA ILE A 113 -8.27 -13.73 0.28
C ILE A 113 -6.82 -13.75 -0.19
N LYS A 114 -6.40 -12.68 -0.88
CA LYS A 114 -5.04 -12.49 -1.40
C LYS A 114 -4.41 -11.21 -0.91
N LEU A 115 -5.21 -10.26 -0.40
CA LEU A 115 -4.76 -9.00 0.12
C LEU A 115 -5.40 -8.73 1.50
N LEU A 116 -4.58 -8.41 2.48
CA LEU A 116 -4.99 -7.81 3.76
C LEU A 116 -4.61 -6.33 3.71
N TYR A 117 -5.61 -5.46 3.57
CA TYR A 117 -5.44 -4.02 3.51
C TYR A 117 -5.95 -3.37 4.77
N PHE A 118 -5.19 -2.41 5.34
CA PHE A 118 -5.66 -1.65 6.50
C PHE A 118 -4.97 -0.29 6.66
N GLU A 119 -5.65 0.59 7.38
CA GLU A 119 -5.17 1.90 7.81
C GLU A 119 -4.91 1.87 9.32
N THR A 120 -3.76 2.36 9.77
CA THR A 120 -3.47 2.44 11.20
C THR A 120 -2.54 3.61 11.51
N PRO A 121 -3.02 4.64 12.25
CA PRO A 121 -4.38 4.85 12.75
C PRO A 121 -5.42 5.02 11.62
N ALA A 122 -6.63 4.55 11.85
CA ALA A 122 -7.74 4.65 10.89
C ALA A 122 -8.36 6.05 10.83
N ASN A 123 -8.77 6.48 9.66
CA ASN A 123 -9.52 7.73 9.46
C ASN A 123 -11.04 7.44 9.39
N PRO A 124 -11.91 8.04 10.24
CA PRO A 124 -11.62 9.09 11.23
C PRO A 124 -11.47 8.59 12.67
N THR A 125 -11.58 7.30 12.91
CA THR A 125 -11.74 6.73 14.26
C THR A 125 -10.49 6.75 15.13
N MET A 126 -9.33 6.94 14.51
CA MET A 126 -8.00 6.83 15.14
C MET A 126 -7.74 5.45 15.77
N ARG A 127 -8.51 4.43 15.37
CA ARG A 127 -8.30 3.06 15.80
C ARG A 127 -6.94 2.56 15.32
N CYS A 128 -6.18 1.93 16.21
CA CYS A 128 -4.89 1.33 15.91
C CYS A 128 -5.02 -0.20 15.79
N ILE A 129 -4.24 -0.76 14.86
CA ILE A 129 -4.16 -2.19 14.58
C ILE A 129 -2.71 -2.64 14.85
N ASP A 130 -2.53 -3.81 15.45
CA ASP A 130 -1.21 -4.42 15.64
C ASP A 130 -0.66 -4.89 14.29
N ILE A 131 0.23 -4.08 13.71
CA ILE A 131 0.85 -4.33 12.39
C ILE A 131 1.65 -5.62 12.40
N HIS A 132 2.48 -5.85 13.44
CA HIS A 132 3.31 -7.06 13.53
C HIS A 132 2.45 -8.33 13.56
N HIS A 133 1.35 -8.29 14.32
CA HIS A 133 0.45 -9.43 14.42
C HIS A 133 -0.23 -9.70 13.07
N MET A 134 -0.76 -8.67 12.42
CA MET A 134 -1.42 -8.80 11.12
C MET A 134 -0.45 -9.28 10.03
N ALA A 135 0.76 -8.76 9.99
CA ALA A 135 1.78 -9.20 9.04
C ALA A 135 2.14 -10.69 9.23
N ARG A 136 2.31 -11.15 10.48
CA ARG A 136 2.57 -12.57 10.76
C ARG A 136 1.41 -13.48 10.35
N LEU A 137 0.17 -13.07 10.65
CA LEU A 137 -1.01 -13.83 10.26
C LEU A 137 -1.13 -13.92 8.74
N ALA A 138 -1.04 -12.81 8.04
CA ALA A 138 -1.10 -12.78 6.58
C ALA A 138 -0.03 -13.68 5.95
N LYS A 139 1.21 -13.58 6.41
CA LYS A 139 2.32 -14.43 5.96
C LYS A 139 2.06 -15.91 6.18
N LYS A 140 1.50 -16.30 7.34
CA LYS A 140 1.13 -17.70 7.66
C LYS A 140 0.15 -18.28 6.63
N TYR A 141 -0.74 -17.46 6.08
CA TYR A 141 -1.76 -17.89 5.12
C TYR A 141 -1.44 -17.52 3.66
N GLY A 142 -0.25 -16.97 3.37
CA GLY A 142 0.18 -16.60 2.03
C GLY A 142 -0.62 -15.43 1.44
N VAL A 143 -0.99 -14.48 2.27
CA VAL A 143 -1.75 -13.27 1.93
C VAL A 143 -0.82 -12.07 1.95
N VAL A 144 -0.84 -11.25 0.90
CA VAL A 144 -0.07 -10.00 0.80
C VAL A 144 -0.67 -8.97 1.75
N THR A 145 0.19 -8.22 2.43
CA THR A 145 -0.20 -7.13 3.32
C THR A 145 0.03 -5.77 2.68
N CYS A 146 -0.94 -4.87 2.81
CA CYS A 146 -0.81 -3.47 2.41
C CYS A 146 -1.32 -2.56 3.52
N VAL A 147 -0.45 -1.66 3.99
CA VAL A 147 -0.78 -0.67 5.02
C VAL A 147 -0.79 0.73 4.44
N ASP A 148 -1.88 1.45 4.67
CA ASP A 148 -1.90 2.90 4.46
C ASP A 148 -1.30 3.61 5.68
N ASN A 149 -0.08 4.09 5.53
CA ASN A 149 0.71 4.75 6.57
C ASN A 149 0.63 6.28 6.49
N THR A 150 -0.39 6.83 5.83
CA THR A 150 -0.53 8.27 5.55
C THR A 150 -0.50 9.11 6.83
N PHE A 151 -1.15 8.67 7.91
CA PHE A 151 -1.24 9.46 9.15
C PHE A 151 0.06 9.47 9.96
N CYS A 152 0.73 8.33 10.05
CA CYS A 152 1.97 8.24 10.84
C CYS A 152 3.18 8.73 10.08
N THR A 153 3.23 8.59 8.78
CA THR A 153 4.45 8.79 7.97
C THR A 153 5.61 7.86 8.41
N PRO A 154 6.68 7.75 7.63
CA PRO A 154 7.84 6.94 8.03
C PRO A 154 8.55 7.43 9.29
N ILE A 155 8.25 8.66 9.75
CA ILE A 155 8.88 9.25 10.94
C ILE A 155 8.35 8.63 12.23
N ILE A 156 7.04 8.34 12.27
CA ILE A 156 6.39 7.79 13.47
C ILE A 156 6.28 6.27 13.39
N GLN A 157 6.05 5.72 12.19
CA GLN A 157 5.77 4.30 11.99
C GLN A 157 6.37 3.82 10.67
N GLN A 158 7.03 2.66 10.69
CA GLN A 158 7.65 2.02 9.52
C GLN A 158 7.13 0.58 9.34
N PRO A 159 5.97 0.39 8.68
CA PRO A 159 5.34 -0.92 8.54
C PRO A 159 6.21 -1.96 7.82
N LEU A 160 7.10 -1.56 6.89
CA LEU A 160 8.05 -2.50 6.26
C LEU A 160 8.94 -3.18 7.31
N ALA A 161 9.45 -2.41 8.29
CA ALA A 161 10.25 -2.97 9.39
C ALA A 161 9.42 -3.88 10.32
N MET A 162 8.09 -3.78 10.25
CA MET A 162 7.15 -4.62 11.01
C MET A 162 6.69 -5.85 10.24
N GLY A 163 7.22 -6.10 9.04
CA GLY A 163 6.96 -7.29 8.24
C GLY A 163 5.83 -7.16 7.23
N VAL A 164 5.36 -5.95 6.95
CA VAL A 164 4.38 -5.64 5.90
C VAL A 164 5.05 -5.70 4.53
N ASP A 165 4.33 -6.21 3.51
CA ASP A 165 4.87 -6.34 2.16
C ASP A 165 4.83 -5.01 1.39
N ILE A 166 3.73 -4.25 1.52
CA ILE A 166 3.47 -3.02 0.77
C ILE A 166 3.01 -1.92 1.74
N VAL A 167 3.60 -0.75 1.61
CA VAL A 167 3.16 0.46 2.30
C VAL A 167 2.72 1.48 1.27
N ILE A 168 1.62 2.15 1.53
CA ILE A 168 1.16 3.27 0.72
C ILE A 168 1.06 4.55 1.55
N HIS A 169 1.20 5.68 0.89
CA HIS A 169 0.89 6.99 1.46
C HIS A 169 0.13 7.84 0.45
N SER A 170 -0.87 8.56 0.92
CA SER A 170 -1.28 9.79 0.29
C SER A 170 -0.25 10.86 0.61
N THR A 171 0.74 11.06 -0.26
CA THR A 171 1.78 12.08 -0.04
C THR A 171 1.20 13.51 -0.07
N THR A 172 -0.04 13.66 -0.53
CA THR A 172 -0.87 14.87 -0.40
C THR A 172 -0.92 15.45 1.01
N LYS A 173 -0.76 14.60 2.03
CA LYS A 173 -0.98 14.93 3.45
C LYS A 173 0.35 15.35 4.13
N TYR A 174 0.71 14.69 5.21
CA TYR A 174 1.85 15.09 6.04
C TYR A 174 3.21 15.01 5.32
N LEU A 175 3.40 14.09 4.38
CA LEU A 175 4.65 14.01 3.61
C LEU A 175 4.89 15.22 2.73
N ASN A 176 3.83 15.81 2.14
CA ASN A 176 3.94 17.09 1.44
C ASN A 176 4.12 18.27 2.42
N GLY A 177 3.52 18.19 3.60
CA GLY A 177 3.60 19.22 4.65
C GLY A 177 2.79 20.49 4.38
N HIS A 178 2.17 20.62 3.22
CA HIS A 178 1.38 21.78 2.78
C HIS A 178 0.15 21.32 2.00
N GLY A 179 -0.82 22.20 1.81
CA GLY A 179 -2.07 21.93 1.07
C GLY A 179 -2.00 22.27 -0.42
N ASN A 180 -0.87 22.13 -1.08
CA ASN A 180 -0.60 22.67 -2.41
C ASN A 180 -0.28 21.61 -3.48
N SER A 181 -0.30 20.31 -3.15
CA SER A 181 -0.07 19.25 -4.11
C SER A 181 -0.91 18.01 -3.81
N ILE A 182 -1.10 17.17 -4.82
CA ILE A 182 -1.78 15.88 -4.72
C ILE A 182 -0.83 14.84 -5.31
N ALA A 183 -0.52 13.80 -4.52
CA ALA A 183 0.24 12.66 -4.99
C ALA A 183 0.05 11.46 -4.05
N GLY A 184 0.53 10.30 -4.46
CA GLY A 184 0.62 9.09 -3.65
C GLY A 184 1.93 8.37 -3.91
N VAL A 185 2.26 7.42 -3.07
CA VAL A 185 3.41 6.53 -3.26
C VAL A 185 3.07 5.12 -2.80
N ILE A 186 3.62 4.14 -3.49
CA ILE A 186 3.62 2.72 -3.15
C ILE A 186 5.06 2.36 -2.85
N ILE A 187 5.31 1.68 -1.75
CA ILE A 187 6.66 1.28 -1.32
C ILE A 187 6.65 -0.18 -0.91
N GLY A 188 7.68 -0.92 -1.30
CA GLY A 188 7.85 -2.32 -0.95
C GLY A 188 9.28 -2.79 -1.17
N HIS A 189 9.58 -4.01 -0.73
CA HIS A 189 10.81 -4.74 -1.07
C HIS A 189 10.63 -5.53 -2.37
N ASP A 190 11.74 -5.99 -2.97
CA ASP A 190 11.73 -6.97 -4.07
C ASP A 190 11.29 -8.35 -3.58
#